data_4a40075b9b4a132c7fbc15faa7fd64ab
#
_entry.id   4a40075b9b4a132c7fbc15faa7fd64ab
#
_cell.length_a   1.000
_cell.length_b   1.000
_cell.length_c   1.000
_cell.angle_alpha   90.00
_cell.angle_beta   90.00
_cell.angle_gamma   90.00
#
_symmetry.space_group_name_H-M   'P 1'
#
loop_
_entity.id
_entity.type
_entity.pdbx_description
1 polymer ?
#
loop_
_entity_poly.entity_id
_entity_poly.type
_entity_poly.pdbx_seq_one_letter_code
_entity_poly.pdbx_strand_id
1 'polypeptide(L)'
;MGTLFSRFFKEPVAPAARVRVVLVGAGEVGFRIAKRLAQDGKEVVVVDLDPERLSEIQDAMDVQTVTGSGSSPSVLQEAGVEGAGYFLAVTDRDEINLVSCMFANALAPAAVKLARIRNPEYARYPGLLGSDGLNIRMMVNPDEEVVRTIDRLLSLPGALDYAQFADGRIRMV
;
A
#
# COMPACT_ATOMS: atom_id res chain seq x y z
N MET A 1 -7.60 -53.97 -6.49
CA MET A 1 -7.08 -53.15 -5.38
C MET A 1 -6.30 -52.00 -5.99
N GLY A 2 -6.96 -50.96 -6.43
CA GLY A 2 -6.30 -49.84 -7.13
C GLY A 2 -7.31 -48.83 -7.61
N THR A 3 -7.94 -48.05 -6.74
CA THR A 3 -8.77 -46.91 -7.20
C THR A 3 -9.14 -45.95 -6.06
N LEU A 4 -8.34 -45.85 -5.00
CA LEU A 4 -8.61 -44.91 -3.93
C LEU A 4 -7.58 -43.77 -3.85
N PHE A 5 -6.46 -43.83 -4.59
CA PHE A 5 -5.38 -42.84 -4.53
C PHE A 5 -5.45 -41.73 -5.59
N SER A 6 -6.27 -41.87 -6.63
CA SER A 6 -6.38 -40.88 -7.71
C SER A 6 -7.33 -39.71 -7.41
N ARG A 7 -8.03 -39.73 -6.27
CA ARG A 7 -8.99 -38.67 -5.89
C ARG A 7 -8.36 -37.51 -5.07
N PHE A 8 -7.07 -37.56 -4.78
CA PHE A 8 -6.34 -36.57 -3.99
C PHE A 8 -5.35 -35.72 -4.81
N PHE A 9 -5.18 -35.97 -6.09
CA PHE A 9 -4.46 -35.01 -6.93
C PHE A 9 -5.47 -34.00 -7.41
N LYS A 10 -5.56 -32.90 -6.62
CA LYS A 10 -6.21 -31.65 -6.97
C LYS A 10 -5.90 -31.29 -8.42
N GLU A 11 -6.95 -30.94 -9.15
CA GLU A 11 -6.84 -30.19 -10.41
C GLU A 11 -5.80 -29.07 -10.24
N PRO A 12 -5.02 -28.74 -11.29
CA PRO A 12 -4.09 -27.61 -11.20
C PRO A 12 -4.91 -26.37 -10.83
N VAL A 13 -4.67 -25.87 -9.63
CA VAL A 13 -5.22 -24.59 -9.19
C VAL A 13 -4.77 -23.59 -10.24
N ALA A 14 -5.71 -23.01 -10.98
CA ALA A 14 -5.42 -21.91 -11.90
C ALA A 14 -4.53 -20.90 -11.15
N PRO A 15 -3.45 -20.38 -11.74
CA PRO A 15 -2.57 -19.45 -11.06
C PRO A 15 -3.44 -18.33 -10.50
N ALA A 16 -3.41 -18.17 -9.18
CA ALA A 16 -4.20 -17.15 -8.50
C ALA A 16 -3.94 -15.83 -9.24
N ALA A 17 -5.01 -15.19 -9.75
CA ALA A 17 -4.90 -13.97 -10.52
C ALA A 17 -3.97 -13.01 -9.75
N ARG A 18 -2.90 -12.54 -10.42
CA ARG A 18 -1.93 -11.64 -9.79
C ARG A 18 -2.70 -10.42 -9.31
N VAL A 19 -2.59 -10.12 -8.03
CA VAL A 19 -3.26 -8.96 -7.45
C VAL A 19 -2.58 -7.71 -8.00
N ARG A 20 -3.35 -6.87 -8.70
CA ARG A 20 -2.88 -5.59 -9.22
C ARG A 20 -2.82 -4.56 -8.09
N VAL A 21 -1.71 -3.85 -8.04
CA VAL A 21 -1.46 -2.76 -7.09
C VAL A 21 -1.13 -1.49 -7.87
N VAL A 22 -1.90 -0.43 -7.68
CA VAL A 22 -1.58 0.90 -8.20
C VAL A 22 -0.96 1.71 -7.09
N LEU A 23 0.25 2.20 -7.33
CA LEU A 23 1.08 2.95 -6.38
C LEU A 23 1.34 4.37 -6.91
N VAL A 24 0.89 5.38 -6.20
CA VAL A 24 1.11 6.79 -6.50
C VAL A 24 2.25 7.33 -5.65
N GLY A 25 3.31 7.77 -6.32
CA GLY A 25 4.55 8.29 -5.73
C GLY A 25 5.74 7.34 -5.91
N ALA A 26 6.74 7.77 -6.68
CA ALA A 26 7.99 7.05 -6.98
C ALA A 26 9.18 7.52 -6.13
N GLY A 27 8.94 8.27 -5.05
CA GLY A 27 10.00 8.67 -4.11
C GLY A 27 10.53 7.47 -3.33
N GLU A 28 11.41 7.72 -2.34
CA GLU A 28 12.10 6.67 -1.58
C GLU A 28 11.14 5.62 -0.99
N VAL A 29 10.02 6.07 -0.41
CA VAL A 29 9.01 5.17 0.17
C VAL A 29 8.34 4.33 -0.92
N GLY A 30 7.90 4.98 -2.01
CA GLY A 30 7.27 4.30 -3.13
C GLY A 30 8.19 3.29 -3.80
N PHE A 31 9.46 3.65 -4.03
CA PHE A 31 10.47 2.74 -4.56
C PHE A 31 10.62 1.46 -3.72
N ARG A 32 10.73 1.62 -2.40
CA ARG A 32 10.87 0.48 -1.47
C ARG A 32 9.62 -0.41 -1.47
N ILE A 33 8.43 0.19 -1.52
CA ILE A 33 7.15 -0.53 -1.58
C ILE A 33 7.04 -1.29 -2.91
N ALA A 34 7.29 -0.61 -4.05
CA ALA A 34 7.26 -1.21 -5.37
C ALA A 34 8.20 -2.42 -5.47
N LYS A 35 9.44 -2.26 -4.99
CA LYS A 35 10.45 -3.33 -4.96
C LYS A 35 9.97 -4.55 -4.17
N ARG A 36 9.39 -4.34 -2.99
CA ARG A 36 8.88 -5.43 -2.17
C ARG A 36 7.72 -6.14 -2.84
N LEU A 37 6.76 -5.40 -3.38
CA LEU A 37 5.59 -5.96 -4.04
C LEU A 37 5.95 -6.73 -5.32
N ALA A 38 6.90 -6.22 -6.12
CA ALA A 38 7.41 -6.91 -7.30
C ALA A 38 8.09 -8.23 -6.92
N GLN A 39 8.91 -8.24 -5.87
CA GLN A 39 9.52 -9.46 -5.33
C GLN A 39 8.48 -10.48 -4.85
N ASP A 40 7.36 -10.03 -4.29
CA ASP A 40 6.24 -10.88 -3.86
C ASP A 40 5.32 -11.29 -5.06
N GLY A 41 5.75 -11.02 -6.30
CA GLY A 41 5.05 -11.44 -7.52
C GLY A 41 3.74 -10.71 -7.79
N LYS A 42 3.55 -9.50 -7.23
CA LYS A 42 2.38 -8.66 -7.50
C LYS A 42 2.54 -7.94 -8.83
N GLU A 43 1.42 -7.63 -9.48
CA GLU A 43 1.37 -6.76 -10.64
C GLU A 43 1.35 -5.31 -10.14
N VAL A 44 2.46 -4.59 -10.31
CA VAL A 44 2.61 -3.23 -9.78
C VAL A 44 2.61 -2.22 -10.91
N VAL A 45 1.79 -1.17 -10.77
CA VAL A 45 1.79 0.01 -11.63
C VAL A 45 2.14 1.22 -10.78
N VAL A 46 3.23 1.92 -11.13
CA VAL A 46 3.71 3.10 -10.39
C VAL A 46 3.37 4.36 -11.16
N VAL A 47 2.78 5.34 -10.48
CA VAL A 47 2.42 6.65 -11.03
C VAL A 47 3.25 7.73 -10.34
N ASP A 48 3.93 8.56 -11.13
CA ASP A 48 4.65 9.74 -10.62
C ASP A 48 4.71 10.83 -11.69
N LEU A 49 4.92 12.07 -11.26
CA LEU A 49 5.13 13.22 -12.15
C LEU A 49 6.53 13.22 -12.77
N ASP A 50 7.50 12.60 -12.10
CA ASP A 50 8.89 12.62 -12.44
C ASP A 50 9.27 11.39 -13.29
N PRO A 51 9.52 11.56 -14.61
CA PRO A 51 9.87 10.46 -15.48
C PRO A 51 11.24 9.84 -15.16
N GLU A 52 12.17 10.59 -14.56
CA GLU A 52 13.49 10.07 -14.21
C GLU A 52 13.36 9.04 -13.08
N ARG A 53 12.56 9.34 -12.03
CA ARG A 53 12.26 8.38 -10.96
C ARG A 53 11.56 7.13 -11.48
N LEU A 54 10.65 7.29 -12.43
CA LEU A 54 9.96 6.15 -13.04
C LEU A 54 10.92 5.28 -13.85
N SER A 55 11.87 5.88 -14.57
CA SER A 55 12.93 5.15 -15.28
C SER A 55 13.82 4.36 -14.32
N GLU A 56 14.26 4.97 -13.21
CA GLU A 56 15.04 4.29 -12.16
C GLU A 56 14.30 3.06 -11.59
N ILE A 57 12.98 3.17 -11.40
CA ILE A 57 12.15 2.07 -10.93
C ILE A 57 12.08 0.94 -11.95
N GLN A 58 11.88 1.26 -13.24
CA GLN A 58 11.82 0.26 -14.32
C GLN A 58 13.15 -0.46 -14.52
N ASP A 59 14.26 0.25 -14.35
CA ASP A 59 15.61 -0.35 -14.45
C ASP A 59 15.89 -1.30 -13.28
N ALA A 60 15.27 -1.05 -12.11
CA ALA A 60 15.53 -1.81 -10.90
C ALA A 60 14.59 -3.02 -10.69
N MET A 61 13.40 -3.03 -11.32
CA MET A 61 12.38 -4.05 -11.07
C MET A 61 11.34 -4.14 -12.21
N ASP A 62 10.71 -5.31 -12.32
CA ASP A 62 9.63 -5.57 -13.29
C ASP A 62 8.30 -4.96 -12.83
N VAL A 63 8.06 -3.70 -13.20
CA VAL A 63 6.83 -2.96 -12.90
C VAL A 63 6.40 -2.11 -14.09
N GLN A 64 5.12 -1.80 -14.19
CA GLN A 64 4.63 -0.81 -15.14
C GLN A 64 4.70 0.59 -14.53
N THR A 65 4.86 1.61 -15.37
CA THR A 65 4.91 3.00 -14.93
C THR A 65 3.99 3.87 -15.78
N VAL A 66 3.42 4.89 -15.16
CA VAL A 66 2.61 5.92 -15.82
C VAL A 66 3.09 7.29 -15.36
N THR A 67 3.50 8.13 -16.29
CA THR A 67 3.94 9.49 -15.98
C THR A 67 2.74 10.43 -15.90
N GLY A 68 2.53 11.02 -14.73
CA GLY A 68 1.46 11.98 -14.53
C GLY A 68 1.10 12.19 -13.07
N SER A 69 0.14 13.09 -12.84
CA SER A 69 -0.33 13.36 -11.48
C SER A 69 -1.26 12.27 -11.00
N GLY A 70 -0.98 11.72 -9.81
CA GLY A 70 -1.89 10.80 -9.14
C GLY A 70 -3.25 11.42 -8.74
N SER A 71 -3.37 12.75 -8.76
CA SER A 71 -4.64 13.44 -8.58
C SER A 71 -5.46 13.60 -9.87
N SER A 72 -4.95 13.10 -11.02
CA SER A 72 -5.67 13.13 -12.30
C SER A 72 -6.43 11.82 -12.51
N PRO A 73 -7.77 11.86 -12.68
CA PRO A 73 -8.56 10.66 -12.96
C PRO A 73 -8.11 9.91 -14.21
N SER A 74 -7.75 10.63 -15.29
CA SER A 74 -7.31 10.03 -16.55
C SER A 74 -5.99 9.26 -16.38
N VAL A 75 -5.05 9.79 -15.59
CA VAL A 75 -3.79 9.12 -15.27
C VAL A 75 -4.04 7.85 -14.43
N LEU A 76 -4.96 7.91 -13.47
CA LEU A 76 -5.33 6.74 -12.67
C LEU A 76 -6.02 5.67 -13.52
N GLN A 77 -6.85 6.07 -14.50
CA GLN A 77 -7.47 5.14 -15.45
C GLN A 77 -6.42 4.50 -16.36
N GLU A 78 -5.46 5.28 -16.87
CA GLU A 78 -4.31 4.75 -17.64
C GLU A 78 -3.51 3.75 -16.82
N ALA A 79 -3.32 4.00 -15.52
CA ALA A 79 -2.69 3.06 -14.59
C ALA A 79 -3.56 1.82 -14.29
N GLY A 80 -4.77 1.74 -14.83
CA GLY A 80 -5.67 0.60 -14.65
C GLY A 80 -6.23 0.47 -13.24
N VAL A 81 -6.50 1.59 -12.57
CA VAL A 81 -7.02 1.62 -11.19
C VAL A 81 -8.31 0.81 -11.03
N GLU A 82 -9.17 0.77 -12.05
CA GLU A 82 -10.46 0.06 -12.02
C GLU A 82 -10.32 -1.45 -11.74
N GLY A 83 -9.19 -2.04 -12.15
CA GLY A 83 -8.84 -3.44 -11.90
C GLY A 83 -7.94 -3.66 -10.67
N ALA A 84 -7.65 -2.62 -9.91
CA ALA A 84 -6.75 -2.72 -8.77
C ALA A 84 -7.41 -3.41 -7.57
N GLY A 85 -6.70 -4.35 -6.94
CA GLY A 85 -7.05 -4.87 -5.62
C GLY A 85 -6.57 -3.96 -4.49
N TYR A 86 -5.45 -3.25 -4.71
CA TYR A 86 -4.89 -2.28 -3.77
C TYR A 86 -4.53 -0.98 -4.48
N PHE A 87 -4.75 0.12 -3.77
CA PHE A 87 -4.37 1.46 -4.17
C PHE A 87 -3.57 2.11 -3.05
N LEU A 88 -2.33 2.54 -3.35
CA LEU A 88 -1.43 3.14 -2.38
C LEU A 88 -1.05 4.55 -2.83
N ALA A 89 -1.33 5.56 -2.03
CA ALA A 89 -0.92 6.95 -2.26
C ALA A 89 0.14 7.34 -1.23
N VAL A 90 1.40 7.45 -1.68
CA VAL A 90 2.56 7.63 -0.79
C VAL A 90 3.48 8.77 -1.23
N THR A 91 2.94 9.76 -1.91
CA THR A 91 3.68 10.97 -2.26
C THR A 91 4.09 11.75 -0.99
N ASP A 92 4.86 12.78 -1.15
CA ASP A 92 5.24 13.70 -0.07
C ASP A 92 4.16 14.76 0.26
N ARG A 93 3.02 14.74 -0.44
CA ARG A 93 1.92 15.70 -0.30
C ARG A 93 0.62 15.02 0.11
N ASP A 94 0.16 15.30 1.32
CA ASP A 94 -1.06 14.74 1.88
C ASP A 94 -2.29 15.02 1.01
N GLU A 95 -2.39 16.24 0.45
CA GLU A 95 -3.49 16.65 -0.42
C GLU A 95 -3.55 15.79 -1.69
N ILE A 96 -2.40 15.50 -2.29
CA ILE A 96 -2.33 14.63 -3.47
C ILE A 96 -2.75 13.21 -3.09
N ASN A 97 -2.29 12.70 -1.95
CA ASN A 97 -2.63 11.37 -1.47
C ASN A 97 -4.14 11.25 -1.20
N LEU A 98 -4.75 12.25 -0.60
CA LEU A 98 -6.20 12.29 -0.34
C LEU A 98 -7.01 12.38 -1.63
N VAL A 99 -6.65 13.28 -2.55
CA VAL A 99 -7.35 13.44 -3.83
C VAL A 99 -7.20 12.18 -4.69
N SER A 100 -6.02 11.56 -4.68
CA SER A 100 -5.80 10.28 -5.37
C SER A 100 -6.71 9.18 -4.81
N CYS A 101 -6.82 9.08 -3.48
CA CYS A 101 -7.72 8.13 -2.84
C CYS A 101 -9.20 8.42 -3.13
N MET A 102 -9.58 9.69 -3.23
CA MET A 102 -10.94 10.09 -3.61
C MET A 102 -11.30 9.56 -5.00
N PHE A 103 -10.45 9.77 -5.99
CA PHE A 103 -10.69 9.25 -7.34
C PHE A 103 -10.58 7.72 -7.40
N ALA A 104 -9.63 7.13 -6.68
CA ALA A 104 -9.56 5.67 -6.58
C ALA A 104 -10.82 5.08 -5.95
N ASN A 105 -11.44 5.76 -4.98
CA ASN A 105 -12.72 5.31 -4.41
C ASN A 105 -13.88 5.40 -5.39
N ALA A 106 -13.90 6.43 -6.24
CA ALA A 106 -14.91 6.57 -7.27
C ALA A 106 -14.76 5.55 -8.42
N LEU A 107 -13.52 5.27 -8.84
CA LEU A 107 -13.20 4.41 -9.99
C LEU A 107 -13.11 2.92 -9.59
N ALA A 108 -12.64 2.63 -8.39
CA ALA A 108 -12.42 1.29 -7.86
C ALA A 108 -12.86 1.20 -6.38
N PRO A 109 -14.15 1.25 -6.08
CA PRO A 109 -14.64 1.27 -4.69
C PRO A 109 -14.24 0.04 -3.89
N ALA A 110 -14.08 -1.11 -4.54
CA ALA A 110 -13.68 -2.37 -3.91
C ALA A 110 -12.18 -2.46 -3.60
N ALA A 111 -11.34 -1.62 -4.22
CA ALA A 111 -9.91 -1.60 -3.94
C ALA A 111 -9.63 -1.20 -2.49
N VAL A 112 -8.66 -1.86 -1.87
CA VAL A 112 -8.17 -1.47 -0.54
C VAL A 112 -7.25 -0.26 -0.69
N LYS A 113 -7.60 0.86 -0.07
CA LYS A 113 -6.88 2.12 -0.17
C LYS A 113 -6.02 2.35 1.05
N LEU A 114 -4.75 2.69 0.82
CA LEU A 114 -3.80 3.12 1.84
C LEU A 114 -3.24 4.48 1.45
N ALA A 115 -3.13 5.37 2.42
CA ALA A 115 -2.60 6.71 2.19
C ALA A 115 -1.53 7.07 3.21
N ARG A 116 -0.45 7.68 2.75
CA ARG A 116 0.50 8.37 3.60
C ARG A 116 -0.06 9.74 3.95
N ILE A 117 -0.31 9.98 5.22
CA ILE A 117 -0.85 11.25 5.75
C ILE A 117 0.02 11.65 6.93
N ARG A 118 0.70 12.78 6.85
CA ARG A 118 1.58 13.29 7.90
C ARG A 118 0.88 14.28 8.82
N ASN A 119 -0.03 15.10 8.26
CA ASN A 119 -0.73 16.09 9.05
C ASN A 119 -1.79 15.44 9.94
N PRO A 120 -1.62 15.48 11.28
CA PRO A 120 -2.55 14.83 12.21
C PRO A 120 -3.95 15.48 12.23
N GLU A 121 -4.11 16.65 11.64
CA GLU A 121 -5.42 17.29 11.57
C GLU A 121 -6.41 16.49 10.75
N TYR A 122 -5.95 15.83 9.68
CA TYR A 122 -6.82 14.96 8.86
C TYR A 122 -7.41 13.80 9.65
N ALA A 123 -6.68 13.24 10.61
CA ALA A 123 -7.17 12.15 11.46
C ALA A 123 -8.36 12.53 12.35
N ARG A 124 -8.62 13.84 12.53
CA ARG A 124 -9.79 14.34 13.30
C ARG A 124 -11.11 14.22 12.54
N TYR A 125 -11.07 13.83 11.26
CA TYR A 125 -12.24 13.68 10.39
C TYR A 125 -12.44 12.23 9.94
N PRO A 126 -12.66 11.27 10.88
CA PRO A 126 -12.73 9.84 10.55
C PRO A 126 -13.92 9.51 9.63
N GLY A 127 -15.03 10.26 9.70
CA GLY A 127 -16.16 10.08 8.80
C GLY A 127 -15.85 10.43 7.35
N LEU A 128 -14.92 11.38 7.11
CA LEU A 128 -14.48 11.71 5.75
C LEU A 128 -13.50 10.66 5.20
N LEU A 129 -12.60 10.18 6.03
CA LEU A 129 -11.49 9.31 5.60
C LEU A 129 -11.88 7.83 5.61
N GLY A 130 -12.79 7.44 6.50
CA GLY A 130 -13.24 6.06 6.69
C GLY A 130 -14.25 5.56 5.64
N SER A 131 -14.95 4.50 6.00
CA SER A 131 -15.91 3.79 5.13
C SER A 131 -17.01 4.66 4.55
N ASP A 132 -17.44 5.68 5.30
CA ASP A 132 -18.54 6.56 4.90
C ASP A 132 -18.09 7.68 3.95
N GLY A 133 -16.78 7.81 3.73
CA GLY A 133 -16.18 8.82 2.87
C GLY A 133 -15.21 8.24 1.83
N LEU A 134 -13.91 8.52 1.98
CA LEU A 134 -12.87 8.09 1.03
C LEU A 134 -12.53 6.60 1.11
N ASN A 135 -13.05 5.90 2.10
CA ASN A 135 -12.81 4.48 2.35
C ASN A 135 -11.31 4.14 2.39
N ILE A 136 -10.52 4.99 3.05
CA ILE A 136 -9.09 4.76 3.29
C ILE A 136 -8.97 3.76 4.45
N ARG A 137 -8.52 2.55 4.14
CA ARG A 137 -8.38 1.46 5.10
C ARG A 137 -7.28 1.70 6.12
N MET A 138 -6.19 2.33 5.70
CA MET A 138 -5.04 2.60 6.55
C MET A 138 -4.40 3.93 6.17
N MET A 139 -4.20 4.77 7.16
CA MET A 139 -3.35 5.95 7.09
C MET A 139 -2.01 5.64 7.74
N VAL A 140 -0.93 5.96 7.05
CA VAL A 140 0.43 5.76 7.56
C VAL A 140 1.09 7.12 7.74
N ASN A 141 1.48 7.42 8.97
CA ASN A 141 2.33 8.56 9.29
C ASN A 141 3.72 8.04 9.68
N PRO A 142 4.72 8.08 8.77
CA PRO A 142 6.05 7.56 9.07
C PRO A 142 6.73 8.26 10.25
N ASP A 143 6.48 9.56 10.43
CA ASP A 143 7.10 10.36 11.47
C ASP A 143 6.59 9.94 12.86
N GLU A 144 5.29 9.67 12.99
CA GLU A 144 4.70 9.13 14.22
C GLU A 144 5.18 7.72 14.53
N GLU A 145 5.37 6.87 13.53
CA GLU A 145 5.88 5.50 13.76
C GLU A 145 7.31 5.52 14.29
N VAL A 146 8.15 6.44 13.82
CA VAL A 146 9.51 6.65 14.36
C VAL A 146 9.44 7.11 15.82
N VAL A 147 8.61 8.11 16.12
CA VAL A 147 8.43 8.60 17.50
C VAL A 147 7.93 7.49 18.42
N ARG A 148 6.89 6.76 18.02
CA ARG A 148 6.37 5.61 18.79
C ARG A 148 7.44 4.55 19.03
N THR A 149 8.30 4.29 18.04
CA THR A 149 9.38 3.31 18.18
C THR A 149 10.41 3.80 19.18
N ILE A 150 10.81 5.08 19.14
CA ILE A 150 11.75 5.67 20.09
C ILE A 150 11.15 5.65 21.51
N ASP A 151 9.90 6.06 21.67
CA ASP A 151 9.21 6.04 22.97
C ASP A 151 9.17 4.63 23.57
N ARG A 152 8.95 3.62 22.73
CA ARG A 152 8.99 2.22 23.15
C ARG A 152 10.36 1.81 23.65
N LEU A 153 11.41 2.13 22.88
CA LEU A 153 12.79 1.79 23.26
C LEU A 153 13.22 2.49 24.56
N LEU A 154 12.83 3.75 24.73
CA LEU A 154 13.15 4.51 25.95
C LEU A 154 12.35 4.03 27.17
N SER A 155 11.15 3.51 26.96
CA SER A 155 10.28 3.01 28.03
C SER A 155 10.73 1.66 28.60
N LEU A 156 11.62 0.93 27.91
CA LEU A 156 12.14 -0.37 28.30
C LEU A 156 13.67 -0.37 28.27
N PRO A 157 14.35 0.23 29.28
CA PRO A 157 15.80 0.26 29.35
C PRO A 157 16.37 -1.17 29.35
N GLY A 158 17.21 -1.49 28.36
CA GLY A 158 17.83 -2.81 28.20
C GLY A 158 17.13 -3.79 27.27
N ALA A 159 15.96 -3.46 26.72
CA ALA A 159 15.32 -4.27 25.68
C ALA A 159 15.77 -3.81 24.28
N LEU A 160 16.33 -4.72 23.50
CA LEU A 160 16.70 -4.46 22.08
C LEU A 160 15.53 -4.69 21.13
N ASP A 161 14.56 -5.51 21.54
CA ASP A 161 13.34 -5.81 20.80
C ASP A 161 12.25 -6.29 21.76
N TYR A 162 10.97 -6.04 21.43
CA TYR A 162 9.86 -6.60 22.18
C TYR A 162 8.59 -6.72 21.35
N ALA A 163 7.77 -7.72 21.66
CA ALA A 163 6.47 -7.92 21.08
C ALA A 163 5.35 -7.65 22.09
N GLN A 164 4.30 -6.95 21.65
CA GLN A 164 3.10 -6.75 22.44
C GLN A 164 1.99 -7.69 21.97
N PHE A 165 1.32 -8.33 22.92
CA PHE A 165 0.16 -9.19 22.70
C PHE A 165 -1.03 -8.72 23.56
N ALA A 166 -2.25 -9.07 23.12
CA ALA A 166 -3.50 -8.77 23.83
C ALA A 166 -3.67 -7.27 24.16
N ASP A 167 -3.60 -6.41 23.12
CA ASP A 167 -3.74 -4.95 23.22
C ASP A 167 -2.79 -4.30 24.24
N GLY A 168 -1.55 -4.79 24.31
CA GLY A 168 -0.51 -4.25 25.18
C GLY A 168 -0.52 -4.78 26.63
N ARG A 169 -1.38 -5.74 26.97
CA ARG A 169 -1.45 -6.35 28.29
C ARG A 169 -0.32 -7.35 28.58
N ILE A 170 0.26 -7.93 27.52
CA ILE A 170 1.39 -8.86 27.62
C ILE A 170 2.55 -8.28 26.81
N ARG A 171 3.70 -8.15 27.46
CA ARG A 171 4.96 -7.70 26.86
C ARG A 171 5.97 -8.83 26.95
N MET A 172 6.59 -9.20 25.82
CA MET A 172 7.73 -10.11 25.75
C MET A 172 8.98 -9.30 25.42
N VAL A 173 10.03 -9.47 26.23
CA VAL A 173 11.35 -8.80 26.12
C VAL A 173 12.38 -9.81 25.66
#